data_b1e6adb5697ab82a148d4d11d641a00e
#
_entry.id   b1e6adb5697ab82a148d4d11d641a00e
#
_cell.length_a   1.000
_cell.length_b   1.000
_cell.length_c   1.000
_cell.angle_alpha   90.00
_cell.angle_beta   90.00
_cell.angle_gamma   90.00
#
_symmetry.space_group_name_H-M   'P 1'
#
loop_
_entity.id
_entity.type
_entity.pdbx_description
1 polymer ?
#
loop_
_entity_poly.entity_id
_entity_poly.type
_entity_poly.pdbx_seq_one_letter_code
_entity_poly.pdbx_strand_id
1 'polypeptide(L)'
;MYSYTYATFGENNINNTQPSESGLTLSDFVVESIDANRMELAVSHPLLEGITMSSTGNFAFTGTPANLSNVTGKVLTISVFINGVLNESETWSGGADVQQLLDFEYALSLLSGDDLFEGSATFGGDDNVQGLGGNDRFKGYGDGQYSDYFFGGDGRDTSIYRGKLSEYVVKSDDDIWDVRIGDGTRVKGFTVQDTVQSRDGKDFLNEVERLMFSDKSIALDVGATENAGKAKLFTGAIAHSLSNDAATLGTILNFVDNGYSDLTSLSQLAISVGLVSKLAGGDSNEALADLVTTNLLGQANPIVATMLTGYMDGTVATYSQAQFLAAVAALEVNQQHVDLVGLAQTGMEYVPVAL
;
A
#
# COMPACT_ATOMS: atom_id res chain seq x y z
N MET A 1 -1.66 5.86 22.37
CA MET A 1 -0.80 4.67 22.45
C MET A 1 -1.13 3.90 21.23
N TYR A 2 -0.12 3.67 20.47
CA TYR A 2 -0.14 3.20 19.10
C TYR A 2 -0.82 1.89 19.02
N SER A 3 -1.56 1.69 17.98
CA SER A 3 -2.08 0.39 17.63
C SER A 3 -0.98 -0.47 17.02
N TYR A 4 0.02 -0.78 17.83
CA TYR A 4 0.87 -1.91 17.52
C TYR A 4 0.19 -3.10 18.13
N THR A 5 -0.24 -3.99 17.32
CA THR A 5 -0.70 -5.27 17.79
C THR A 5 0.53 -6.15 17.90
N TYR A 6 0.94 -6.39 19.12
CA TYR A 6 1.93 -7.42 19.38
C TYR A 6 1.24 -8.76 19.20
N ALA A 7 1.58 -9.45 18.16
CA ALA A 7 0.99 -10.72 17.73
C ALA A 7 1.17 -11.89 18.70
N THR A 8 1.17 -11.70 20.00
CA THR A 8 1.57 -12.80 20.87
C THR A 8 0.82 -13.00 22.16
N PHE A 9 -0.05 -12.10 22.50
CA PHE A 9 -0.78 -12.30 23.76
C PHE A 9 -2.26 -12.50 23.51
N GLY A 10 -2.60 -13.47 22.64
CA GLY A 10 -3.95 -13.96 22.41
C GLY A 10 -5.07 -12.96 22.75
N GLU A 11 -5.75 -12.44 21.75
CA GLU A 11 -6.93 -11.59 21.88
C GLU A 11 -6.73 -10.19 22.53
N ASN A 12 -5.52 -9.76 22.82
CA ASN A 12 -5.31 -8.42 23.35
C ASN A 12 -5.18 -7.39 22.24
N ASN A 13 -6.30 -6.86 21.88
CA ASN A 13 -6.45 -5.71 21.00
C ASN A 13 -5.79 -4.48 21.64
N ILE A 14 -4.59 -4.09 21.18
CA ILE A 14 -3.87 -2.90 21.66
C ILE A 14 -4.47 -1.60 21.13
N ASN A 15 -5.49 -1.67 20.30
CA ASN A 15 -6.31 -0.51 19.94
C ASN A 15 -7.11 0.08 21.12
N ASN A 16 -6.84 -0.33 22.32
CA ASN A 16 -7.45 0.33 23.44
C ASN A 16 -6.73 1.65 23.69
N THR A 17 -7.36 2.73 23.27
CA THR A 17 -6.93 4.13 23.45
C THR A 17 -6.76 4.56 24.92
N GLN A 18 -6.74 3.60 25.84
CA GLN A 18 -6.51 3.86 27.27
C GLN A 18 -5.12 3.37 27.68
N PRO A 19 -4.25 4.26 28.12
CA PRO A 19 -2.89 3.91 28.58
C PRO A 19 -2.84 2.97 29.78
N SER A 20 -3.98 2.58 30.32
CA SER A 20 -4.08 1.96 31.65
C SER A 20 -4.27 0.45 31.65
N GLU A 21 -4.51 -0.20 30.50
CA GLU A 21 -4.88 -1.63 30.53
C GLU A 21 -3.72 -2.61 30.30
N SER A 22 -2.59 -2.20 29.72
CA SER A 22 -1.41 -3.07 29.62
C SER A 22 -0.69 -3.26 30.97
N GLY A 23 -0.94 -2.38 31.92
CA GLY A 23 -0.23 -2.38 33.19
C GLY A 23 1.28 -2.09 33.10
N LEU A 24 1.84 -1.97 31.92
CA LEU A 24 3.26 -1.67 31.72
C LEU A 24 3.55 -0.20 31.94
N THR A 25 4.62 0.06 32.67
CA THR A 25 5.17 1.40 32.94
C THR A 25 6.63 1.45 32.48
N LEU A 26 7.21 2.64 32.38
CA LEU A 26 8.63 2.78 32.06
C LEU A 26 9.55 2.03 33.02
N SER A 27 9.13 1.82 34.28
CA SER A 27 9.87 1.07 35.28
C SER A 27 9.93 -0.43 35.01
N ASP A 28 9.11 -0.94 34.11
CA ASP A 28 9.09 -2.35 33.72
C ASP A 28 10.11 -2.66 32.59
N PHE A 29 10.77 -1.63 32.07
CA PHE A 29 11.83 -1.77 31.09
C PHE A 29 13.21 -1.55 31.70
N VAL A 30 14.08 -2.52 31.54
CA VAL A 30 15.47 -2.47 32.01
C VAL A 30 16.39 -2.42 30.82
N VAL A 31 17.25 -1.39 30.75
CA VAL A 31 18.27 -1.31 29.71
C VAL A 31 19.37 -2.32 30.05
N GLU A 32 19.50 -3.36 29.23
CA GLU A 32 20.56 -4.38 29.37
C GLU A 32 21.89 -3.91 28.75
N SER A 33 21.79 -3.29 27.59
CA SER A 33 22.94 -2.70 26.91
C SER A 33 22.56 -1.48 26.10
N ILE A 34 23.50 -0.55 25.89
CA ILE A 34 23.34 0.59 25.00
C ILE A 34 24.72 0.97 24.44
N ASP A 35 24.75 1.23 23.14
CA ASP A 35 25.87 1.86 22.44
C ASP A 35 25.36 2.98 21.51
N ALA A 36 26.20 3.54 20.66
CA ALA A 36 25.84 4.65 19.79
C ALA A 36 24.80 4.29 18.74
N ASN A 37 24.57 3.01 18.45
CA ASN A 37 23.71 2.57 17.35
C ASN A 37 22.64 1.56 17.79
N ARG A 38 22.72 1.03 19.00
CA ARG A 38 21.82 -0.02 19.47
C ARG A 38 21.53 0.11 20.95
N MET A 39 20.29 -0.17 21.33
CA MET A 39 19.85 -0.26 22.72
C MET A 39 19.04 -1.54 22.89
N GLU A 40 19.39 -2.34 23.90
CA GLU A 40 18.67 -3.55 24.28
C GLU A 40 17.92 -3.31 25.59
N LEU A 41 16.67 -3.70 25.61
CA LEU A 41 15.77 -3.60 26.75
C LEU A 41 15.23 -4.99 27.10
N ALA A 42 15.22 -5.33 28.38
CA ALA A 42 14.44 -6.44 28.90
C ALA A 42 13.17 -5.93 29.56
N VAL A 43 12.08 -6.67 29.46
CA VAL A 43 10.85 -6.37 30.16
C VAL A 43 10.89 -7.09 31.53
N SER A 44 10.90 -6.31 32.59
CA SER A 44 10.96 -6.81 34.00
C SER A 44 9.56 -6.92 34.60
N HIS A 45 8.62 -7.56 33.89
CA HIS A 45 7.26 -7.75 34.36
C HIS A 45 6.95 -9.25 34.53
N PRO A 46 6.39 -9.70 35.66
CA PRO A 46 6.22 -11.14 35.95
C PRO A 46 5.36 -11.92 34.94
N LEU A 47 4.46 -11.23 34.19
CA LEU A 47 3.60 -11.83 33.19
C LEU A 47 4.24 -11.83 31.78
N LEU A 48 5.41 -11.20 31.62
CA LEU A 48 6.06 -10.96 30.34
C LEU A 48 7.51 -11.45 30.33
N GLU A 49 7.76 -12.51 31.10
CA GLU A 49 9.11 -13.12 31.20
C GLU A 49 9.56 -13.63 29.81
N GLY A 50 10.81 -13.34 29.46
CA GLY A 50 11.41 -13.75 28.19
C GLY A 50 11.20 -12.75 27.04
N ILE A 51 10.54 -11.61 27.26
CA ILE A 51 10.44 -10.55 26.27
C ILE A 51 11.64 -9.64 26.36
N THR A 52 12.26 -9.40 25.20
CA THR A 52 13.32 -8.39 25.03
C THR A 52 13.00 -7.50 23.84
N MET A 53 13.46 -6.27 23.89
CA MET A 53 13.32 -5.30 22.80
C MET A 53 14.71 -4.85 22.36
N SER A 54 14.91 -4.78 21.05
CA SER A 54 16.12 -4.22 20.47
C SER A 54 15.76 -2.99 19.65
N SER A 55 16.41 -1.87 19.94
CA SER A 55 16.24 -0.63 19.19
C SER A 55 17.53 -0.29 18.46
N THR A 56 17.45 -0.02 17.17
CA THR A 56 18.57 0.54 16.40
C THR A 56 18.34 2.03 16.15
N GLY A 57 19.42 2.79 16.07
CA GLY A 57 19.33 4.24 15.90
C GLY A 57 20.66 4.95 16.06
N ASN A 58 20.55 6.22 16.46
CA ASN A 58 21.71 7.05 16.80
C ASN A 58 21.50 7.56 18.23
N PHE A 59 22.20 6.96 19.19
CA PHE A 59 22.04 7.27 20.61
C PHE A 59 23.23 8.02 21.19
N ALA A 60 22.94 9.04 22.00
CA ALA A 60 23.91 9.64 22.90
C ALA A 60 23.38 9.52 24.34
N PHE A 61 24.23 9.10 25.25
CA PHE A 61 23.84 8.82 26.62
C PHE A 61 24.97 9.09 27.62
N THR A 62 24.58 9.21 28.89
CA THR A 62 25.54 9.32 30.01
C THR A 62 25.25 8.24 31.03
N GLY A 63 26.30 7.59 31.52
CA GLY A 63 26.18 6.53 32.55
C GLY A 63 26.40 5.13 32.02
N THR A 64 25.95 4.16 32.78
CA THR A 64 25.98 2.72 32.45
C THR A 64 24.52 2.23 32.28
N PRO A 65 24.30 1.05 31.68
CA PRO A 65 22.95 0.51 31.52
C PRO A 65 22.12 0.54 32.84
N ALA A 66 22.73 0.25 33.97
CA ALA A 66 22.04 0.25 35.27
C ALA A 66 21.79 1.67 35.84
N ASN A 67 22.42 2.71 35.29
CA ASN A 67 22.31 4.10 35.78
C ASN A 67 22.39 5.07 34.58
N LEU A 68 21.51 4.91 33.62
CA LEU A 68 21.43 5.79 32.43
C LEU A 68 20.80 7.13 32.78
N SER A 69 21.40 8.19 32.30
CA SER A 69 20.84 9.52 32.29
C SER A 69 21.03 10.18 30.92
N ASN A 70 20.12 11.09 30.59
CA ASN A 70 20.20 11.90 29.36
C ASN A 70 20.35 11.09 28.06
N VAL A 71 19.58 10.02 27.91
CA VAL A 71 19.49 9.33 26.62
C VAL A 71 18.81 10.25 25.62
N THR A 72 19.53 10.54 24.53
CA THR A 72 19.05 11.38 23.41
C THR A 72 19.39 10.70 22.10
N GLY A 73 18.79 11.18 21.02
CA GLY A 73 19.01 10.68 19.68
C GLY A 73 17.74 10.14 19.04
N LYS A 74 17.89 9.38 17.98
CA LYS A 74 16.77 8.83 17.24
C LYS A 74 16.77 7.33 17.22
N VAL A 75 15.62 6.73 17.46
CA VAL A 75 15.33 5.32 17.18
C VAL A 75 14.90 5.21 15.72
N LEU A 76 15.50 4.31 14.98
CA LEU A 76 15.12 3.99 13.60
C LEU A 76 14.29 2.73 13.51
N THR A 77 14.58 1.75 14.35
CA THR A 77 13.85 0.48 14.38
C THR A 77 13.65 0.04 15.82
N ILE A 78 12.47 -0.49 16.13
CA ILE A 78 12.21 -1.26 17.32
C ILE A 78 11.88 -2.70 16.91
N SER A 79 12.50 -3.68 17.54
CA SER A 79 12.21 -5.10 17.36
C SER A 79 11.90 -5.76 18.70
N VAL A 80 10.86 -6.55 18.74
CA VAL A 80 10.43 -7.30 19.92
C VAL A 80 10.75 -8.77 19.74
N PHE A 81 11.37 -9.38 20.73
CA PHE A 81 11.74 -10.78 20.74
C PHE A 81 11.06 -11.50 21.90
N ILE A 82 10.63 -12.73 21.66
CA ILE A 82 10.11 -13.64 22.69
C ILE A 82 11.03 -14.85 22.75
N ASN A 83 11.63 -15.06 23.93
CA ASN A 83 12.64 -16.13 24.14
C ASN A 83 13.75 -16.11 23.06
N GLY A 84 14.16 -14.91 22.63
CA GLY A 84 15.21 -14.68 21.64
C GLY A 84 14.79 -14.88 20.19
N VAL A 85 13.51 -15.13 19.90
CA VAL A 85 12.97 -15.21 18.53
C VAL A 85 12.27 -13.90 18.19
N LEU A 86 12.57 -13.32 17.02
CA LEU A 86 11.92 -12.10 16.54
C LEU A 86 10.41 -12.33 16.44
N ASN A 87 9.66 -11.50 17.14
CA ASN A 87 8.20 -11.49 17.11
C ASN A 87 7.70 -10.41 16.15
N GLU A 88 8.18 -9.19 16.30
CA GLU A 88 7.74 -8.03 15.54
C GLU A 88 8.88 -7.04 15.36
N SER A 89 8.84 -6.28 14.28
CA SER A 89 9.78 -5.19 14.02
C SER A 89 9.07 -4.04 13.31
N GLU A 90 9.39 -2.83 13.73
CA GLU A 90 8.93 -1.60 13.10
C GLU A 90 10.12 -0.70 12.77
N THR A 91 10.04 -0.04 11.60
CA THR A 91 11.09 0.86 11.12
C THR A 91 10.49 2.18 10.66
N TRP A 92 11.02 3.28 11.17
CA TRP A 92 10.62 4.65 10.81
C TRP A 92 11.68 5.29 9.90
N SER A 93 11.27 5.74 8.72
CA SER A 93 12.18 6.33 7.73
C SER A 93 12.91 7.58 8.24
N GLY A 94 12.25 8.39 9.06
CA GLY A 94 12.81 9.60 9.69
C GLY A 94 13.42 9.40 11.06
N GLY A 95 13.21 8.25 11.66
CA GLY A 95 13.58 7.92 13.04
C GLY A 95 12.78 8.71 14.10
N ALA A 96 12.50 8.05 15.21
CA ALA A 96 11.78 8.58 16.37
C ALA A 96 12.73 9.21 17.39
N ASP A 97 12.42 10.42 17.89
CA ASP A 97 13.18 11.03 18.96
C ASP A 97 12.96 10.26 20.28
N VAL A 98 14.05 9.73 20.88
CA VAL A 98 13.99 8.92 22.09
C VAL A 98 13.22 9.60 23.23
N GLN A 99 13.38 10.90 23.41
CA GLN A 99 12.74 11.61 24.50
C GLN A 99 11.26 11.91 24.25
N GLN A 100 10.84 11.91 23.01
CA GLN A 100 9.48 12.21 22.59
C GLN A 100 8.63 10.97 22.29
N LEU A 101 9.22 9.78 22.27
CA LEU A 101 8.51 8.52 21.99
C LEU A 101 7.28 8.27 22.88
N LEU A 102 7.23 8.90 24.05
CA LEU A 102 6.10 8.80 24.98
C LEU A 102 5.02 9.87 24.77
N ASP A 103 5.27 10.84 23.88
CA ASP A 103 4.30 11.85 23.51
C ASP A 103 3.39 11.28 22.41
N PHE A 104 2.09 11.20 22.70
CA PHE A 104 1.11 10.60 21.78
C PHE A 104 1.03 11.33 20.44
N GLU A 105 0.99 12.65 20.44
CA GLU A 105 0.92 13.45 19.20
C GLU A 105 2.18 13.30 18.35
N TYR A 106 3.33 13.25 19.01
CA TYR A 106 4.60 13.04 18.34
C TYR A 106 4.65 11.68 17.65
N ALA A 107 4.25 10.65 18.32
CA ALA A 107 4.30 9.31 17.76
C ALA A 107 3.25 9.12 16.65
N LEU A 108 2.05 9.71 16.73
CA LEU A 108 1.13 9.75 15.58
C LEU A 108 1.80 10.44 14.37
N SER A 109 2.62 11.47 14.61
CA SER A 109 3.36 12.13 13.53
C SER A 109 4.45 11.26 12.89
N LEU A 110 4.97 10.28 13.61
CA LEU A 110 5.95 9.32 13.07
C LEU A 110 5.31 8.36 12.08
N LEU A 111 4.08 7.93 12.36
CA LEU A 111 3.31 7.05 11.50
C LEU A 111 2.69 7.77 10.28
N SER A 112 3.02 9.04 10.05
CA SER A 112 2.67 9.76 8.82
C SER A 112 3.76 9.71 7.75
N GLY A 113 4.79 8.87 7.94
CA GLY A 113 5.87 8.60 6.98
C GLY A 113 5.74 7.23 6.34
N ASP A 114 6.65 6.89 5.45
CA ASP A 114 6.70 5.55 4.83
C ASP A 114 7.25 4.54 5.83
N ASP A 115 6.40 3.68 6.37
CA ASP A 115 6.71 2.74 7.44
C ASP A 115 6.74 1.28 6.98
N LEU A 116 7.49 0.44 7.68
CA LEU A 116 7.51 -1.00 7.49
C LEU A 116 7.07 -1.70 8.78
N PHE A 117 5.95 -2.41 8.70
CA PHE A 117 5.44 -3.29 9.74
C PHE A 117 5.75 -4.73 9.37
N GLU A 118 6.41 -5.45 10.24
CA GLU A 118 6.83 -6.83 9.99
C GLU A 118 6.52 -7.71 11.18
N GLY A 119 5.51 -8.56 11.01
CA GLY A 119 5.10 -9.56 11.99
C GLY A 119 6.04 -10.75 12.05
N SER A 120 5.80 -11.65 12.99
CA SER A 120 6.62 -12.82 13.21
C SER A 120 6.35 -13.93 12.20
N ALA A 121 7.40 -14.50 11.64
CA ALA A 121 7.31 -15.74 10.87
C ALA A 121 7.19 -17.00 11.74
N THR A 122 7.30 -16.86 13.06
CA THR A 122 7.37 -18.00 14.01
C THR A 122 6.20 -18.03 14.99
N PHE A 123 5.74 -16.85 15.41
CA PHE A 123 4.61 -16.71 16.33
C PHE A 123 3.41 -16.25 15.53
N GLY A 124 2.28 -16.94 15.68
CA GLY A 124 1.02 -16.50 15.10
C GLY A 124 0.23 -15.65 16.09
N GLY A 125 -0.56 -14.74 15.57
CA GLY A 125 -1.47 -13.87 16.33
C GLY A 125 -2.26 -13.03 15.32
N ASP A 126 -3.37 -12.44 15.74
CA ASP A 126 -4.10 -11.47 14.93
C ASP A 126 -3.38 -10.11 15.08
N ASP A 127 -2.75 -9.63 14.01
CA ASP A 127 -2.13 -8.31 13.98
C ASP A 127 -3.16 -7.25 13.56
N ASN A 128 -3.10 -6.10 14.20
CA ASN A 128 -3.96 -4.96 13.89
C ASN A 128 -3.10 -3.72 13.70
N VAL A 129 -2.84 -3.37 12.45
CA VAL A 129 -1.86 -2.37 12.07
C VAL A 129 -2.54 -1.20 11.36
N GLN A 130 -2.13 0.03 11.71
CA GLN A 130 -2.57 1.26 11.07
C GLN A 130 -1.35 2.04 10.58
N GLY A 131 -1.30 2.30 9.26
CA GLY A 131 -0.24 3.11 8.64
C GLY A 131 -0.42 4.60 8.87
N LEU A 132 -1.67 5.06 8.92
CA LEU A 132 -2.11 6.46 9.02
C LEU A 132 -1.80 7.28 7.78
N GLY A 133 -0.57 7.44 7.38
CA GLY A 133 -0.22 8.18 6.17
C GLY A 133 1.24 8.01 5.79
N GLY A 134 1.52 8.03 4.51
CA GLY A 134 2.78 7.63 3.92
C GLY A 134 2.56 6.47 2.95
N ASN A 135 3.62 5.83 2.48
CA ASN A 135 3.50 4.63 1.65
C ASN A 135 4.00 3.43 2.46
N ASP A 136 3.08 2.81 3.18
CA ASP A 136 3.39 1.83 4.19
C ASP A 136 3.49 0.41 3.62
N ARG A 137 4.22 -0.44 4.31
CA ARG A 137 4.43 -1.83 3.93
C ARG A 137 4.12 -2.76 5.10
N PHE A 138 3.22 -3.69 4.86
CA PHE A 138 2.76 -4.65 5.85
C PHE A 138 3.20 -6.06 5.47
N LYS A 139 3.81 -6.76 6.42
CA LYS A 139 4.19 -8.18 6.31
C LYS A 139 3.69 -8.89 7.56
N GLY A 140 2.43 -9.31 7.56
CA GLY A 140 1.81 -9.98 8.71
C GLY A 140 2.52 -11.29 9.05
N TYR A 141 2.62 -12.19 8.12
CA TYR A 141 3.26 -13.49 8.18
C TYR A 141 2.56 -14.48 9.13
N GLY A 142 2.52 -14.69 10.18
CA GLY A 142 1.82 -15.68 11.01
C GLY A 142 2.04 -17.15 10.59
N ASP A 143 1.28 -18.03 11.23
CA ASP A 143 1.30 -19.47 11.02
C ASP A 143 0.06 -20.00 10.26
N GLY A 144 -0.75 -19.10 9.70
CA GLY A 144 -1.93 -19.38 8.92
C GLY A 144 -3.19 -19.72 9.71
N GLN A 145 -3.15 -19.62 11.05
CA GLN A 145 -4.32 -19.84 11.91
C GLN A 145 -5.01 -18.54 12.30
N TYR A 146 -4.33 -17.40 12.15
CA TYR A 146 -4.74 -16.07 12.58
C TYR A 146 -5.07 -15.17 11.39
N SER A 147 -5.69 -14.05 11.68
CA SER A 147 -6.15 -13.08 10.67
C SER A 147 -5.64 -11.70 11.02
N ASP A 148 -4.94 -11.07 10.08
CA ASP A 148 -4.41 -9.74 10.27
C ASP A 148 -5.35 -8.66 9.70
N TYR A 149 -5.32 -7.49 10.31
CA TYR A 149 -6.09 -6.32 9.91
C TYR A 149 -5.13 -5.19 9.60
N PHE A 150 -5.04 -4.82 8.31
CA PHE A 150 -4.20 -3.72 7.86
C PHE A 150 -5.07 -2.56 7.39
N PHE A 151 -4.86 -1.41 8.01
CA PHE A 151 -5.48 -0.14 7.68
C PHE A 151 -4.37 0.79 7.18
N GLY A 152 -4.25 0.92 5.85
CA GLY A 152 -3.16 1.69 5.26
C GLY A 152 -3.26 3.17 5.61
N GLY A 153 -4.36 3.79 5.25
CA GLY A 153 -4.61 5.21 5.47
C GLY A 153 -4.33 6.05 4.23
N ASP A 154 -3.75 7.25 4.43
CA ASP A 154 -3.41 8.13 3.34
C ASP A 154 -2.11 7.68 2.67
N GLY A 155 -2.13 7.40 1.37
CA GLY A 155 -0.92 7.09 0.65
C GLY A 155 -1.05 5.98 -0.38
N ARG A 156 0.02 5.23 -0.56
CA ARG A 156 0.02 4.03 -1.39
C ARG A 156 0.61 2.87 -0.60
N ASP A 157 -0.26 2.14 0.04
CA ASP A 157 0.09 1.11 0.99
C ASP A 157 0.20 -0.26 0.33
N THR A 158 1.08 -1.09 0.84
CA THR A 158 1.40 -2.39 0.25
C THR A 158 1.38 -3.51 1.28
N SER A 159 0.51 -4.50 1.08
CA SER A 159 0.57 -5.76 1.82
C SER A 159 1.40 -6.80 1.04
N ILE A 160 2.31 -7.50 1.74
CA ILE A 160 3.34 -8.36 1.16
C ILE A 160 3.13 -9.80 1.62
N TYR A 161 3.06 -10.72 0.65
CA TYR A 161 2.77 -12.13 0.82
C TYR A 161 3.92 -13.02 0.36
N ARG A 162 4.15 -14.12 1.07
CA ARG A 162 5.27 -15.06 0.83
C ARG A 162 5.07 -15.95 -0.39
N GLY A 163 3.83 -16.25 -0.73
CA GLY A 163 3.48 -17.19 -1.79
C GLY A 163 3.25 -16.54 -3.16
N LYS A 164 2.91 -17.37 -4.15
CA LYS A 164 2.49 -16.92 -5.48
C LYS A 164 1.03 -16.50 -5.46
N LEU A 165 0.65 -15.53 -6.30
CA LEU A 165 -0.75 -15.09 -6.41
C LEU A 165 -1.75 -16.26 -6.57
N SER A 166 -1.40 -17.27 -7.35
CA SER A 166 -2.27 -18.45 -7.57
C SER A 166 -2.57 -19.28 -6.31
N GLU A 167 -1.88 -19.02 -5.22
CA GLU A 167 -2.05 -19.68 -3.92
C GLU A 167 -2.93 -18.87 -2.96
N TYR A 168 -3.47 -17.72 -3.41
CA TYR A 168 -4.34 -16.86 -2.62
C TYR A 168 -5.68 -16.62 -3.30
N VAL A 169 -6.68 -16.33 -2.49
CA VAL A 169 -7.98 -15.81 -2.94
C VAL A 169 -8.08 -14.36 -2.51
N VAL A 170 -8.07 -13.45 -3.49
CA VAL A 170 -8.24 -12.01 -3.29
C VAL A 170 -9.65 -11.64 -3.72
N LYS A 171 -10.40 -10.97 -2.85
CA LYS A 171 -11.75 -10.48 -3.18
C LYS A 171 -12.11 -9.24 -2.38
N SER A 172 -12.95 -8.38 -2.95
CA SER A 172 -13.55 -7.27 -2.20
C SER A 172 -14.48 -7.79 -1.10
N ASP A 173 -14.51 -7.04 0.00
CA ASP A 173 -15.36 -7.33 1.15
C ASP A 173 -15.94 -5.99 1.67
N ASP A 174 -17.26 -5.90 1.74
CA ASP A 174 -17.98 -4.71 2.23
C ASP A 174 -18.31 -4.81 3.74
N ASP A 175 -17.86 -5.87 4.42
CA ASP A 175 -18.23 -6.19 5.80
C ASP A 175 -17.02 -6.46 6.70
N ILE A 176 -15.90 -5.78 6.46
CA ILE A 176 -14.70 -5.87 7.29
C ILE A 176 -14.96 -5.16 8.62
N TRP A 177 -14.69 -5.83 9.72
CA TRP A 177 -14.77 -5.22 11.04
C TRP A 177 -13.71 -4.13 11.21
N ASP A 178 -14.15 -2.91 11.51
CA ASP A 178 -13.21 -1.84 11.87
C ASP A 178 -12.79 -1.98 13.34
N VAL A 179 -11.74 -2.72 13.55
CA VAL A 179 -11.20 -2.98 14.87
C VAL A 179 -10.65 -1.72 15.57
N ARG A 180 -10.38 -0.63 14.80
CA ARG A 180 -9.91 0.67 15.34
C ARG A 180 -10.97 1.34 16.21
N ILE A 181 -12.23 1.18 15.86
CA ILE A 181 -13.35 1.85 16.54
C ILE A 181 -13.92 0.98 17.67
N GLY A 182 -13.95 -0.35 17.48
CA GLY A 182 -14.39 -1.30 18.51
C GLY A 182 -15.90 -1.32 18.79
N ASP A 183 -16.73 -0.52 18.09
CA ASP A 183 -18.18 -0.43 18.29
C ASP A 183 -19.01 -1.32 17.34
N GLY A 184 -18.33 -2.13 16.53
CA GLY A 184 -18.95 -2.99 15.52
C GLY A 184 -19.10 -2.33 14.14
N THR A 185 -18.53 -1.15 13.92
CA THR A 185 -18.48 -0.49 12.61
C THR A 185 -17.86 -1.42 11.57
N ARG A 186 -18.37 -1.34 10.33
CA ARG A 186 -17.89 -2.09 9.18
C ARG A 186 -17.37 -1.14 8.11
N VAL A 187 -16.27 -1.54 7.47
CA VAL A 187 -15.64 -0.81 6.37
C VAL A 187 -15.51 -1.70 5.14
N LYS A 188 -15.37 -1.05 3.99
CA LYS A 188 -15.09 -1.73 2.72
C LYS A 188 -13.59 -1.93 2.57
N GLY A 189 -13.22 -3.01 1.90
CA GLY A 189 -11.83 -3.27 1.58
C GLY A 189 -11.70 -4.58 0.83
N PHE A 190 -10.64 -5.30 1.15
CA PHE A 190 -10.34 -6.59 0.53
C PHE A 190 -10.00 -7.64 1.58
N THR A 191 -10.30 -8.89 1.27
CA THR A 191 -9.76 -10.03 1.99
C THR A 191 -8.76 -10.76 1.12
N VAL A 192 -7.65 -11.19 1.72
CA VAL A 192 -6.63 -12.02 1.10
C VAL A 192 -6.51 -13.30 1.90
N GLN A 193 -6.92 -14.42 1.31
CA GLN A 193 -6.89 -15.73 1.97
C GLN A 193 -5.80 -16.59 1.35
N ASP A 194 -4.80 -16.96 2.15
CA ASP A 194 -3.84 -18.00 1.75
C ASP A 194 -4.50 -19.38 1.72
N THR A 195 -4.32 -20.12 0.63
CA THR A 195 -4.82 -21.49 0.47
C THR A 195 -3.82 -22.54 0.94
N VAL A 196 -2.57 -22.13 1.19
CA VAL A 196 -1.52 -22.98 1.76
C VAL A 196 -1.58 -22.87 3.29
N GLN A 197 -1.82 -24.01 3.96
CA GLN A 197 -1.91 -24.06 5.42
C GLN A 197 -0.60 -23.60 6.09
N SER A 198 -0.75 -22.97 7.24
CA SER A 198 0.36 -22.57 8.12
C SER A 198 1.36 -21.61 7.43
N ARG A 199 0.83 -20.68 6.60
CA ARG A 199 1.65 -19.63 5.98
C ARG A 199 1.11 -18.25 6.34
N ASP A 200 0.35 -17.56 5.47
CA ASP A 200 -0.03 -16.16 5.69
C ASP A 200 -1.45 -15.99 6.27
N GLY A 201 -2.28 -17.05 6.28
CA GLY A 201 -3.61 -16.97 6.91
C GLY A 201 -4.65 -16.26 6.05
N LYS A 202 -5.51 -15.48 6.71
CA LYS A 202 -6.53 -14.65 6.06
C LYS A 202 -6.46 -13.23 6.59
N ASP A 203 -6.16 -12.28 5.74
CA ASP A 203 -6.03 -10.88 6.10
C ASP A 203 -7.20 -10.04 5.63
N PHE A 204 -7.45 -8.97 6.37
CA PHE A 204 -8.45 -7.94 6.10
C PHE A 204 -7.75 -6.61 5.83
N LEU A 205 -8.01 -6.05 4.66
CA LEU A 205 -7.32 -4.86 4.18
C LEU A 205 -8.32 -3.73 3.94
N ASN A 206 -8.03 -2.57 4.50
CA ASN A 206 -8.78 -1.33 4.25
C ASN A 206 -7.77 -0.22 3.92
N GLU A 207 -8.04 0.57 2.88
CA GLU A 207 -7.11 1.63 2.44
C GLU A 207 -5.70 1.09 2.17
N VAL A 208 -5.61 -0.03 1.44
CA VAL A 208 -4.36 -0.65 0.95
C VAL A 208 -4.46 -0.76 -0.56
N GLU A 209 -3.53 -0.14 -1.30
CA GLU A 209 -3.59 -0.01 -2.76
C GLU A 209 -2.85 -1.10 -3.50
N ARG A 210 -1.91 -1.78 -2.85
CA ARG A 210 -1.03 -2.76 -3.49
C ARG A 210 -0.93 -4.06 -2.72
N LEU A 211 -0.99 -5.17 -3.44
CA LEU A 211 -0.61 -6.49 -2.94
C LEU A 211 0.63 -6.96 -3.69
N MET A 212 1.62 -7.45 -2.96
CA MET A 212 2.85 -8.00 -3.54
C MET A 212 2.95 -9.48 -3.19
N PHE A 213 2.91 -10.33 -4.21
CA PHE A 213 3.15 -11.77 -4.11
C PHE A 213 4.53 -12.12 -4.66
N SER A 214 5.00 -13.33 -4.45
CA SER A 214 6.34 -13.74 -4.89
C SER A 214 6.55 -13.74 -6.41
N ASP A 215 5.48 -13.77 -7.20
CA ASP A 215 5.53 -13.83 -8.67
C ASP A 215 4.85 -12.63 -9.38
N LYS A 216 3.91 -11.96 -8.73
CA LYS A 216 3.08 -10.90 -9.32
C LYS A 216 2.61 -9.91 -8.28
N SER A 217 2.04 -8.80 -8.74
CA SER A 217 1.38 -7.80 -7.88
C SER A 217 -0.05 -7.52 -8.35
N ILE A 218 -0.88 -7.08 -7.41
CA ILE A 218 -2.25 -6.61 -7.65
C ILE A 218 -2.35 -5.15 -7.20
N ALA A 219 -2.96 -4.30 -8.00
CA ALA A 219 -3.39 -2.97 -7.61
C ALA A 219 -4.89 -3.00 -7.30
N LEU A 220 -5.28 -2.46 -6.16
CA LEU A 220 -6.65 -2.45 -5.65
C LEU A 220 -7.38 -1.13 -5.91
N ASP A 221 -6.64 -0.06 -6.14
CA ASP A 221 -7.09 1.31 -6.46
C ASP A 221 -7.53 1.43 -7.93
N VAL A 222 -8.53 0.64 -8.31
CA VAL A 222 -9.00 0.47 -9.71
C VAL A 222 -10.18 1.36 -10.08
N GLY A 223 -10.63 2.25 -9.20
CA GLY A 223 -11.65 3.26 -9.52
C GLY A 223 -11.21 4.18 -10.66
N ALA A 224 -12.16 4.73 -11.43
CA ALA A 224 -11.85 5.54 -12.61
C ALA A 224 -10.99 6.80 -12.32
N THR A 225 -10.99 7.27 -11.09
CA THR A 225 -10.18 8.42 -10.62
C THR A 225 -8.94 8.01 -9.82
N GLU A 226 -8.75 6.72 -9.58
CA GLU A 226 -7.63 6.15 -8.84
C GLU A 226 -6.49 5.74 -9.78
N ASN A 227 -5.30 5.52 -9.25
CA ASN A 227 -4.11 5.40 -10.09
C ASN A 227 -4.12 4.16 -11.01
N ALA A 228 -4.45 2.99 -10.49
CA ALA A 228 -4.53 1.79 -11.30
C ALA A 228 -5.70 1.86 -12.31
N GLY A 229 -6.83 2.44 -11.91
CA GLY A 229 -7.94 2.71 -12.82
C GLY A 229 -7.55 3.62 -13.97
N LYS A 230 -6.84 4.73 -13.70
CA LYS A 230 -6.31 5.63 -14.76
C LYS A 230 -5.34 4.91 -15.69
N ALA A 231 -4.41 4.11 -15.15
CA ALA A 231 -3.48 3.32 -15.96
C ALA A 231 -4.23 2.37 -16.89
N LYS A 232 -5.26 1.70 -16.39
CA LYS A 232 -6.12 0.79 -17.14
C LYS A 232 -6.91 1.51 -18.23
N LEU A 233 -7.55 2.62 -17.89
CA LEU A 233 -8.34 3.45 -18.80
C LEU A 233 -7.48 4.02 -19.94
N PHE A 234 -6.31 4.55 -19.60
CA PHE A 234 -5.38 5.08 -20.57
C PHE A 234 -4.93 3.99 -21.56
N THR A 235 -4.52 2.82 -21.04
CA THR A 235 -4.09 1.69 -21.85
C THR A 235 -5.23 1.21 -22.77
N GLY A 236 -6.46 1.12 -22.24
CA GLY A 236 -7.64 0.76 -23.04
C GLY A 236 -7.89 1.70 -24.22
N ALA A 237 -7.72 3.00 -24.02
CA ALA A 237 -7.95 4.00 -25.05
C ALA A 237 -6.91 3.97 -26.18
N ILE A 238 -5.62 3.73 -25.86
CA ILE A 238 -4.54 3.80 -26.88
C ILE A 238 -4.08 2.44 -27.40
N ALA A 239 -4.26 1.37 -26.63
CA ALA A 239 -3.76 0.03 -26.93
C ALA A 239 -4.62 -1.04 -26.24
N HIS A 240 -5.90 -1.15 -26.61
CA HIS A 240 -6.85 -2.05 -25.93
C HIS A 240 -6.35 -3.50 -25.87
N SER A 241 -5.67 -3.99 -26.92
CA SER A 241 -5.08 -5.34 -26.93
C SER A 241 -4.05 -5.58 -25.80
N LEU A 242 -3.48 -4.52 -25.25
CA LEU A 242 -2.51 -4.55 -24.14
C LEU A 242 -3.16 -4.20 -22.79
N SER A 243 -4.45 -3.92 -22.76
CA SER A 243 -5.14 -3.50 -21.53
C SER A 243 -5.17 -4.58 -20.43
N ASN A 244 -4.81 -5.82 -20.76
CA ASN A 244 -4.65 -6.93 -19.80
C ASN A 244 -3.20 -7.46 -19.75
N ASP A 245 -2.25 -6.77 -20.41
CA ASP A 245 -0.83 -7.13 -20.30
C ASP A 245 -0.23 -6.55 -19.02
N ALA A 246 0.12 -7.44 -18.07
CA ALA A 246 0.57 -7.04 -16.74
C ALA A 246 1.87 -6.20 -16.77
N ALA A 247 2.76 -6.42 -17.74
CA ALA A 247 4.00 -5.66 -17.86
C ALA A 247 3.73 -4.24 -18.39
N THR A 248 2.85 -4.11 -19.40
CA THR A 248 2.39 -2.81 -19.90
C THR A 248 1.68 -2.03 -18.80
N LEU A 249 0.74 -2.67 -18.08
CA LEU A 249 0.01 -2.03 -16.99
C LEU A 249 0.96 -1.59 -15.88
N GLY A 250 1.94 -2.40 -15.50
CA GLY A 250 2.94 -2.01 -14.50
C GLY A 250 3.78 -0.82 -14.94
N THR A 251 4.15 -0.75 -16.22
CA THR A 251 4.89 0.40 -16.78
C THR A 251 4.06 1.69 -16.73
N ILE A 252 2.80 1.64 -17.16
CA ILE A 252 1.91 2.81 -17.16
C ILE A 252 1.59 3.23 -15.71
N LEU A 253 1.26 2.27 -14.84
CA LEU A 253 0.99 2.51 -13.42
C LEU A 253 2.19 3.19 -12.73
N ASN A 254 3.41 2.76 -13.05
CA ASN A 254 4.62 3.41 -12.49
C ASN A 254 4.71 4.90 -12.88
N PHE A 255 4.31 5.30 -14.09
CA PHE A 255 4.24 6.72 -14.45
C PHE A 255 3.16 7.45 -13.67
N VAL A 256 1.97 6.86 -13.51
CA VAL A 256 0.87 7.44 -12.75
C VAL A 256 1.27 7.63 -11.28
N ASP A 257 1.87 6.63 -10.67
CA ASP A 257 2.34 6.63 -9.28
C ASP A 257 3.49 7.64 -9.03
N ASN A 258 4.24 8.02 -10.07
CA ASN A 258 5.42 8.88 -9.95
C ASN A 258 5.26 10.26 -10.63
N GLY A 259 4.04 10.80 -10.64
CA GLY A 259 3.82 12.21 -10.96
C GLY A 259 2.91 12.50 -12.14
N TYR A 260 2.57 11.51 -12.99
CA TYR A 260 1.59 11.68 -14.07
C TYR A 260 0.19 11.26 -13.59
N SER A 261 -0.23 11.80 -12.46
CA SER A 261 -1.39 11.35 -11.68
C SER A 261 -2.76 11.67 -12.27
N ASP A 262 -2.83 12.37 -13.42
CA ASP A 262 -4.06 12.60 -14.17
C ASP A 262 -3.93 12.14 -15.62
N LEU A 263 -5.07 11.83 -16.25
CA LEU A 263 -5.10 11.31 -17.62
C LEU A 263 -4.54 12.31 -18.66
N THR A 264 -4.59 13.62 -18.40
CA THR A 264 -4.07 14.63 -19.34
C THR A 264 -2.56 14.66 -19.31
N SER A 265 -1.95 14.68 -18.12
CA SER A 265 -0.49 14.64 -17.96
C SER A 265 0.11 13.34 -18.51
N LEU A 266 -0.54 12.20 -18.24
CA LEU A 266 -0.16 10.90 -18.80
C LEU A 266 -0.27 10.89 -20.33
N SER A 267 -1.35 11.42 -20.90
CA SER A 267 -1.55 11.56 -22.35
C SER A 267 -0.49 12.48 -22.98
N GLN A 268 -0.17 13.59 -22.32
CA GLN A 268 0.87 14.52 -22.80
C GLN A 268 2.25 13.84 -22.81
N LEU A 269 2.58 13.05 -21.78
CA LEU A 269 3.81 12.24 -21.77
C LEU A 269 3.85 11.31 -22.97
N ALA A 270 2.80 10.50 -23.17
CA ALA A 270 2.74 9.50 -24.25
C ALA A 270 2.87 10.14 -25.64
N ILE A 271 2.28 11.32 -25.84
CA ILE A 271 2.43 12.10 -27.10
C ILE A 271 3.88 12.59 -27.24
N SER A 272 4.45 13.17 -26.17
CA SER A 272 5.79 13.78 -26.22
C SER A 272 6.90 12.77 -26.49
N VAL A 273 6.73 11.50 -26.04
CA VAL A 273 7.69 10.42 -26.32
C VAL A 273 7.40 9.66 -27.62
N GLY A 274 6.43 10.12 -28.41
CA GLY A 274 6.07 9.55 -29.70
C GLY A 274 5.32 8.20 -29.62
N LEU A 275 4.87 7.77 -28.44
CA LEU A 275 4.12 6.52 -28.28
C LEU A 275 2.79 6.57 -29.05
N VAL A 276 2.05 7.67 -28.91
CA VAL A 276 0.75 7.83 -29.55
C VAL A 276 0.90 7.85 -31.07
N SER A 277 1.84 8.63 -31.61
CA SER A 277 2.05 8.68 -33.06
C SER A 277 2.50 7.35 -33.65
N LYS A 278 3.30 6.59 -32.91
CA LYS A 278 3.69 5.24 -33.30
C LYS A 278 2.50 4.27 -33.37
N LEU A 279 1.59 4.34 -32.40
CA LEU A 279 0.40 3.49 -32.34
C LEU A 279 -0.65 3.92 -33.40
N ALA A 280 -0.82 5.22 -33.61
CA ALA A 280 -1.77 5.79 -34.57
C ALA A 280 -1.28 5.73 -36.04
N GLY A 281 0.01 5.48 -36.25
CA GLY A 281 0.62 5.54 -37.59
C GLY A 281 0.83 6.96 -38.11
N GLY A 282 0.72 8.00 -37.26
CA GLY A 282 0.91 9.40 -37.62
C GLY A 282 0.60 10.35 -36.46
N ASP A 283 0.93 11.63 -36.65
CA ASP A 283 0.79 12.69 -35.64
C ASP A 283 -0.49 13.54 -35.83
N SER A 284 -1.30 13.23 -36.84
CA SER A 284 -2.50 14.04 -37.14
C SER A 284 -3.65 13.75 -36.19
N ASN A 285 -4.57 14.71 -36.10
CA ASN A 285 -5.78 14.55 -35.30
C ASN A 285 -6.67 13.40 -35.79
N GLU A 286 -6.70 13.17 -37.13
CA GLU A 286 -7.40 12.04 -37.75
C GLU A 286 -6.79 10.71 -37.30
N ALA A 287 -5.45 10.60 -37.32
CA ALA A 287 -4.77 9.37 -36.94
C ALA A 287 -5.06 9.01 -35.46
N LEU A 288 -5.05 10.00 -34.57
CA LEU A 288 -5.42 9.80 -33.16
C LEU A 288 -6.90 9.42 -33.01
N ALA A 289 -7.80 10.08 -33.75
CA ALA A 289 -9.24 9.78 -33.73
C ALA A 289 -9.52 8.36 -34.25
N ASP A 290 -8.84 7.92 -35.28
CA ASP A 290 -8.94 6.56 -35.82
C ASP A 290 -8.41 5.52 -34.81
N LEU A 291 -7.28 5.79 -34.15
CA LEU A 291 -6.72 4.93 -33.13
C LEU A 291 -7.71 4.69 -31.98
N VAL A 292 -8.20 5.77 -31.35
CA VAL A 292 -9.09 5.64 -30.19
C VAL A 292 -10.44 5.04 -30.58
N THR A 293 -10.97 5.37 -31.76
CA THR A 293 -12.21 4.77 -32.29
C THR A 293 -12.06 3.26 -32.44
N THR A 294 -10.96 2.82 -33.03
CA THR A 294 -10.67 1.39 -33.22
C THR A 294 -10.53 0.66 -31.90
N ASN A 295 -9.82 1.25 -30.92
CA ASN A 295 -9.65 0.64 -29.60
C ASN A 295 -10.98 0.56 -28.81
N LEU A 296 -11.81 1.61 -28.86
CA LEU A 296 -13.08 1.66 -28.12
C LEU A 296 -14.20 0.81 -28.74
N LEU A 297 -14.25 0.73 -30.08
CA LEU A 297 -15.31 0.02 -30.79
C LEU A 297 -14.90 -1.38 -31.27
N GLY A 298 -13.62 -1.74 -31.08
CA GLY A 298 -13.05 -3.01 -31.57
C GLY A 298 -12.89 -3.07 -33.08
N GLN A 299 -13.24 -2.00 -33.81
CA GLN A 299 -13.11 -1.89 -35.27
C GLN A 299 -13.05 -0.43 -35.70
N ALA A 300 -12.45 -0.20 -36.84
CA ALA A 300 -12.41 1.11 -37.47
C ALA A 300 -13.84 1.62 -37.80
N ASN A 301 -14.11 2.88 -37.50
CA ASN A 301 -15.36 3.55 -37.83
C ASN A 301 -15.07 4.98 -38.32
N PRO A 302 -14.91 5.19 -39.64
CA PRO A 302 -14.52 6.50 -40.22
C PRO A 302 -15.52 7.63 -39.87
N ILE A 303 -16.79 7.32 -39.74
CA ILE A 303 -17.80 8.32 -39.37
C ILE A 303 -17.56 8.84 -37.98
N VAL A 304 -17.40 7.93 -37.03
CA VAL A 304 -17.11 8.29 -35.64
C VAL A 304 -15.76 9.00 -35.53
N ALA A 305 -14.71 8.50 -36.17
CA ALA A 305 -13.41 9.13 -36.19
C ALA A 305 -13.44 10.57 -36.72
N THR A 306 -14.15 10.81 -37.82
CA THR A 306 -14.35 12.17 -38.37
C THR A 306 -15.07 13.10 -37.38
N MET A 307 -16.10 12.60 -36.68
CA MET A 307 -16.77 13.37 -35.64
C MET A 307 -15.82 13.71 -34.48
N LEU A 308 -15.01 12.75 -34.07
CA LEU A 308 -14.04 12.92 -32.96
C LEU A 308 -12.90 13.88 -33.35
N THR A 309 -12.44 13.89 -34.59
CA THR A 309 -11.45 14.85 -35.13
C THR A 309 -11.92 16.28 -34.90
N GLY A 310 -13.23 16.56 -35.11
CA GLY A 310 -13.83 17.88 -34.92
C GLY A 310 -13.65 18.47 -33.50
N TYR A 311 -13.40 17.66 -32.49
CA TYR A 311 -13.07 18.14 -31.13
C TYR A 311 -11.65 18.72 -31.04
N MET A 312 -10.75 18.34 -31.92
CA MET A 312 -9.36 18.81 -31.95
C MET A 312 -9.11 19.89 -33.00
N ASP A 313 -9.92 19.92 -34.08
CA ASP A 313 -9.76 20.86 -35.23
C ASP A 313 -10.57 22.15 -35.05
N GLY A 314 -11.25 22.33 -33.93
CA GLY A 314 -12.04 23.53 -33.68
C GLY A 314 -13.43 23.55 -34.29
N THR A 315 -13.87 22.47 -34.92
CA THR A 315 -15.23 22.37 -35.49
C THR A 315 -16.30 22.16 -34.42
N VAL A 316 -15.98 21.38 -33.37
CA VAL A 316 -16.85 21.10 -32.24
C VAL A 316 -16.27 21.71 -30.96
N ALA A 317 -14.97 21.53 -30.73
CA ALA A 317 -14.20 22.08 -29.60
C ALA A 317 -12.74 22.28 -30.01
N THR A 318 -11.91 22.83 -29.11
CA THR A 318 -10.49 23.12 -29.33
C THR A 318 -9.59 22.38 -28.33
N TYR A 319 -9.82 21.07 -28.18
CA TYR A 319 -8.97 20.26 -27.32
C TYR A 319 -7.60 20.05 -27.96
N SER A 320 -6.55 20.10 -27.12
CA SER A 320 -5.28 19.50 -27.52
C SER A 320 -5.44 17.96 -27.64
N GLN A 321 -4.55 17.30 -28.39
CA GLN A 321 -4.56 15.83 -28.47
C GLN A 321 -4.52 15.18 -27.09
N ALA A 322 -3.77 15.73 -26.14
CA ALA A 322 -3.69 15.22 -24.76
C ALA A 322 -5.02 15.35 -24.01
N GLN A 323 -5.69 16.50 -24.10
CA GLN A 323 -7.01 16.72 -23.49
C GLN A 323 -8.07 15.81 -24.13
N PHE A 324 -8.02 15.68 -25.45
CA PHE A 324 -8.92 14.78 -26.17
C PHE A 324 -8.72 13.32 -25.74
N LEU A 325 -7.47 12.84 -25.71
CA LEU A 325 -7.16 11.46 -25.33
C LEU A 325 -7.57 11.19 -23.87
N ALA A 326 -7.33 12.13 -22.96
CA ALA A 326 -7.77 12.04 -21.57
C ALA A 326 -9.30 11.96 -21.44
N ALA A 327 -10.01 12.78 -22.19
CA ALA A 327 -11.48 12.77 -22.22
C ALA A 327 -12.02 11.44 -22.75
N VAL A 328 -11.43 10.92 -23.83
CA VAL A 328 -11.82 9.63 -24.42
C VAL A 328 -11.51 8.47 -23.46
N ALA A 329 -10.34 8.48 -22.81
CA ALA A 329 -9.97 7.46 -21.85
C ALA A 329 -10.96 7.38 -20.67
N ALA A 330 -11.50 8.51 -20.23
CA ALA A 330 -12.47 8.61 -19.14
C ALA A 330 -13.91 8.20 -19.50
N LEU A 331 -14.23 7.99 -20.77
CA LEU A 331 -15.60 7.64 -21.20
C LEU A 331 -16.09 6.34 -20.57
N GLU A 332 -17.38 6.30 -20.22
CA GLU A 332 -18.02 5.12 -19.64
C GLU A 332 -17.89 3.88 -20.55
N VAL A 333 -17.96 4.06 -21.87
CA VAL A 333 -17.74 2.96 -22.84
C VAL A 333 -16.35 2.35 -22.67
N ASN A 334 -15.32 3.15 -22.39
CA ASN A 334 -13.98 2.64 -22.13
C ASN A 334 -13.90 1.93 -20.77
N GLN A 335 -14.54 2.49 -19.72
CA GLN A 335 -14.60 1.85 -18.41
C GLN A 335 -15.23 0.46 -18.46
N GLN A 336 -16.31 0.31 -19.23
CA GLN A 336 -16.96 -0.98 -19.50
C GLN A 336 -16.05 -1.90 -20.32
N HIS A 337 -15.38 -1.36 -21.34
CA HIS A 337 -14.51 -2.11 -22.24
C HIS A 337 -13.27 -2.69 -21.55
N VAL A 338 -12.73 -2.00 -20.56
CA VAL A 338 -11.60 -2.48 -19.75
C VAL A 338 -12.03 -3.19 -18.45
N ASP A 339 -13.33 -3.36 -18.24
CA ASP A 339 -13.94 -4.08 -17.10
C ASP A 339 -13.53 -3.52 -15.73
N LEU A 340 -13.60 -2.20 -15.53
CA LEU A 340 -13.31 -1.61 -14.21
C LEU A 340 -14.21 -2.16 -13.10
N VAL A 341 -15.46 -2.52 -13.40
CA VAL A 341 -16.41 -3.07 -12.43
C VAL A 341 -15.95 -4.46 -11.95
N GLY A 342 -15.49 -5.32 -12.86
CA GLY A 342 -14.92 -6.62 -12.50
C GLY A 342 -13.63 -6.48 -11.70
N LEU A 343 -12.77 -5.53 -12.09
CA LEU A 343 -11.53 -5.26 -11.37
C LEU A 343 -11.77 -4.74 -9.94
N ALA A 344 -12.86 -4.02 -9.69
CA ALA A 344 -13.22 -3.59 -8.34
C ALA A 344 -13.48 -4.76 -7.37
N GLN A 345 -13.63 -5.98 -7.86
CA GLN A 345 -13.82 -7.19 -7.04
C GLN A 345 -12.50 -7.94 -6.76
N THR A 346 -11.53 -7.82 -7.65
CA THR A 346 -10.32 -8.68 -7.63
C THR A 346 -9.01 -7.91 -7.73
N GLY A 347 -9.07 -6.61 -8.01
CA GLY A 347 -7.89 -5.79 -8.34
C GLY A 347 -7.36 -6.02 -9.76
N MET A 348 -6.35 -5.26 -10.13
CA MET A 348 -5.67 -5.27 -11.41
C MET A 348 -4.29 -5.93 -11.28
N GLU A 349 -4.07 -7.04 -11.97
CA GLU A 349 -2.75 -7.67 -12.04
C GLU A 349 -1.76 -6.79 -12.80
N TYR A 350 -0.55 -6.64 -12.26
CA TYR A 350 0.54 -5.93 -12.90
C TYR A 350 1.91 -6.50 -12.51
N VAL A 351 2.95 -6.18 -13.30
CA VAL A 351 4.35 -6.46 -12.98
C VAL A 351 5.01 -5.16 -12.56
N PRO A 352 5.48 -5.03 -11.32
CA PRO A 352 6.20 -3.83 -10.89
C PRO A 352 7.44 -3.57 -11.75
N VAL A 353 7.69 -2.31 -12.10
CA VAL A 353 8.94 -1.92 -12.74
C VAL A 353 10.04 -1.97 -11.68
N ALA A 354 11.10 -2.75 -11.94
CA ALA A 354 12.28 -2.73 -11.07
C ALA A 354 12.92 -1.35 -11.12
N LEU A 355 13.09 -0.71 -9.98
CA LEU A 355 13.79 0.57 -9.82
C LEU A 355 15.29 0.35 -9.83
#